data_5f8dea6d271b43acf7bdca44f5cf23df
#
_entry.id   5f8dea6d271b43acf7bdca44f5cf23df
#
_cell.length_a   1.000
_cell.length_b   1.000
_cell.length_c   1.000
_cell.angle_alpha   90.00
_cell.angle_beta   90.00
_cell.angle_gamma   90.00
#
_symmetry.space_group_name_H-M   'P 1'
#
loop_
_entity.id
_entity.type
_entity.pdbx_description
1 polymer ?
#
loop_
_entity_poly.entity_id
_entity_poly.type
_entity_poly.pdbx_seq_one_letter_code
_entity_poly.pdbx_strand_id
1 'polypeptide(L)'
;MRVDVTVDISAPPEVVWAVLSDVESWPAWTASITSIRPLSPDRLQVGSRVRIELPRLPATVWTVSDLVEGERFTWTSTGPGVHTRASHRVVGTAAGSRVTLSIDQAGVLGRLVGPLYGGLTRRYVEMEAAGLKQRSESSAPQTRP
;
A
#
# COMPACT_ATOMS: atom_id res chain seq x y z
N MET A 1 0.82 -0.26 17.39
CA MET A 1 0.77 -1.55 16.67
C MET A 1 1.48 -1.40 15.33
N ARG A 2 2.32 -2.34 14.99
CA ARG A 2 3.05 -2.34 13.71
C ARG A 2 2.85 -3.67 12.99
N VAL A 3 2.59 -3.62 11.70
CA VAL A 3 2.50 -4.78 10.80
C VAL A 3 3.47 -4.55 9.65
N ASP A 4 4.36 -5.50 9.41
CA ASP A 4 5.27 -5.50 8.27
C ASP A 4 5.02 -6.77 7.45
N VAL A 5 4.87 -6.60 6.13
CA VAL A 5 4.73 -7.71 5.19
C VAL A 5 5.71 -7.50 4.05
N THR A 6 6.50 -8.53 3.77
CA THR A 6 7.49 -8.51 2.69
C THR A 6 7.13 -9.57 1.66
N VAL A 7 7.21 -9.23 0.39
CA VAL A 7 6.93 -10.14 -0.72
C VAL A 7 7.99 -10.01 -1.80
N ASP A 8 8.45 -11.16 -2.34
CA ASP A 8 9.34 -11.21 -3.49
C ASP A 8 8.49 -11.30 -4.77
N ILE A 9 8.81 -10.49 -5.75
CA ILE A 9 8.07 -10.36 -7.00
C ILE A 9 9.01 -10.60 -8.18
N SER A 10 8.61 -11.49 -9.08
CA SER A 10 9.36 -11.81 -10.29
C SER A 10 9.06 -10.78 -11.39
N ALA A 11 9.35 -9.53 -11.12
CA ALA A 11 9.21 -8.40 -12.03
C ALA A 11 10.22 -7.32 -11.64
N PRO A 12 10.72 -6.55 -12.63
CA PRO A 12 11.67 -5.47 -12.33
C PRO A 12 11.06 -4.38 -11.46
N PRO A 13 11.86 -3.64 -10.68
CA PRO A 13 11.35 -2.58 -9.81
C PRO A 13 10.49 -1.52 -10.52
N GLU A 14 10.84 -1.15 -11.73
CA GLU A 14 10.08 -0.17 -12.52
C GLU A 14 8.68 -0.66 -12.88
N VAL A 15 8.50 -1.96 -13.12
CA VAL A 15 7.17 -2.55 -13.36
C VAL A 15 6.35 -2.55 -12.08
N VAL A 16 6.96 -2.96 -10.97
CA VAL A 16 6.31 -2.98 -9.65
C VAL A 16 5.92 -1.57 -9.23
N TRP A 17 6.81 -0.61 -9.41
CA TRP A 17 6.53 0.79 -9.08
C TRP A 17 5.38 1.36 -9.90
N ALA A 18 5.32 1.05 -11.20
CA ALA A 18 4.24 1.50 -12.05
C ALA A 18 2.87 1.00 -11.57
N VAL A 19 2.79 -0.25 -11.12
CA VAL A 19 1.56 -0.82 -10.54
C VAL A 19 1.25 -0.17 -9.20
N LEU A 20 2.24 -0.05 -8.34
CA LEU A 20 2.08 0.46 -6.97
C LEU A 20 1.70 1.95 -6.95
N SER A 21 2.30 2.76 -7.79
CA SER A 21 2.05 4.21 -7.83
C SER A 21 0.76 4.59 -8.54
N ASP A 22 0.17 3.70 -9.32
CA ASP A 22 -1.15 3.88 -9.92
C ASP A 22 -2.24 3.45 -8.93
N VAL A 23 -2.43 4.29 -7.92
CA VAL A 23 -3.30 3.96 -6.78
C VAL A 23 -4.76 3.80 -7.17
N GLU A 24 -5.24 4.47 -8.21
CA GLU A 24 -6.62 4.32 -8.69
C GLU A 24 -6.92 2.88 -9.15
N SER A 25 -5.92 2.16 -9.59
CA SER A 25 -6.06 0.80 -10.09
C SER A 25 -6.02 -0.28 -9.01
N TRP A 26 -5.71 0.09 -7.77
CA TRP A 26 -5.57 -0.89 -6.67
C TRP A 26 -6.78 -1.82 -6.50
N PRO A 27 -8.04 -1.35 -6.57
CA PRO A 27 -9.18 -2.26 -6.44
C PRO A 27 -9.23 -3.35 -7.51
N ALA A 28 -8.57 -3.15 -8.64
CA ALA A 28 -8.51 -4.14 -9.72
C ALA A 28 -7.64 -5.35 -9.38
N TRP A 29 -6.70 -5.21 -8.43
CA TRP A 29 -5.79 -6.31 -8.07
C TRP A 29 -5.78 -6.64 -6.57
N THR A 30 -6.48 -5.90 -5.71
CA THR A 30 -6.63 -6.28 -4.31
C THR A 30 -8.06 -6.06 -3.82
N ALA A 31 -8.66 -7.10 -3.25
CA ALA A 31 -9.98 -7.03 -2.66
C ALA A 31 -9.98 -6.38 -1.27
N SER A 32 -8.80 -6.06 -0.72
CA SER A 32 -8.66 -5.34 0.55
C SER A 32 -9.14 -3.89 0.46
N ILE A 33 -9.33 -3.36 -0.74
CA ILE A 33 -9.77 -1.98 -0.98
C ILE A 33 -11.06 -2.00 -1.79
N THR A 34 -12.13 -1.43 -1.22
CA THR A 34 -13.43 -1.32 -1.88
C THR A 34 -13.42 -0.21 -2.91
N SER A 35 -12.90 0.96 -2.56
CA SER A 35 -12.74 2.07 -3.48
C SER A 35 -11.56 2.93 -3.09
N ILE A 36 -10.97 3.58 -4.07
CA ILE A 36 -9.88 4.51 -3.88
C ILE A 36 -10.07 5.68 -4.85
N ARG A 37 -9.99 6.90 -4.31
CA ARG A 37 -10.26 8.11 -5.07
C ARG A 37 -9.23 9.17 -4.76
N PRO A 38 -8.34 9.50 -5.71
CA PRO A 38 -7.49 10.67 -5.58
C PRO A 38 -8.33 11.93 -5.47
N LEU A 39 -7.97 12.81 -4.55
CA LEU A 39 -8.62 14.10 -4.36
C LEU A 39 -7.91 15.24 -5.12
N SER A 40 -6.79 14.91 -5.75
CA SER A 40 -6.01 15.81 -6.59
C SER A 40 -5.85 15.20 -7.99
N PRO A 41 -5.93 15.99 -9.08
CA PRO A 41 -5.83 15.45 -10.44
C PRO A 41 -4.40 15.08 -10.87
N ASP A 42 -3.39 15.44 -10.09
CA ASP A 42 -2.00 15.29 -10.43
C ASP A 42 -1.46 13.90 -10.10
N ARG A 43 -0.27 13.60 -10.62
CA ARG A 43 0.47 12.39 -10.24
C ARG A 43 0.65 12.32 -8.74
N LEU A 44 0.76 11.11 -8.22
CA LEU A 44 1.06 10.89 -6.82
C LEU A 44 2.37 11.61 -6.44
N GLN A 45 2.29 12.48 -5.44
CA GLN A 45 3.41 13.28 -4.96
C GLN A 45 3.21 13.63 -3.50
N VAL A 46 4.23 14.14 -2.86
CA VAL A 46 4.11 14.63 -1.48
C VAL A 46 3.01 15.68 -1.41
N GLY A 47 2.10 15.52 -0.44
CA GLY A 47 0.92 16.37 -0.30
C GLY A 47 -0.33 15.87 -1.00
N SER A 48 -0.21 14.88 -1.91
CA SER A 48 -1.38 14.25 -2.55
C SER A 48 -2.28 13.63 -1.50
N ARG A 49 -3.60 13.83 -1.67
CA ARG A 49 -4.62 13.28 -0.78
C ARG A 49 -5.46 12.26 -1.54
N VAL A 50 -5.73 11.15 -0.89
CA VAL A 50 -6.45 10.02 -1.48
C VAL A 50 -7.48 9.53 -0.48
N ARG A 51 -8.72 9.38 -0.93
CA ARG A 51 -9.79 8.81 -0.11
C ARG A 51 -9.87 7.32 -0.36
N ILE A 52 -9.78 6.52 0.71
CA ILE A 52 -9.77 5.06 0.61
C ILE A 52 -10.90 4.49 1.46
N GLU A 53 -11.65 3.55 0.90
CA GLU A 53 -12.61 2.72 1.60
C GLU A 53 -12.13 1.29 1.63
N LEU A 54 -12.09 0.73 2.84
CA LEU A 54 -11.82 -0.68 3.08
C LEU A 54 -13.12 -1.38 3.47
N PRO A 55 -13.27 -2.69 3.19
CA PRO A 55 -14.45 -3.42 3.64
C PRO A 55 -14.61 -3.34 5.16
N ARG A 56 -15.81 -3.04 5.63
CA ARG A 56 -16.19 -2.99 7.05
C ARG A 56 -15.51 -1.88 7.86
N LEU A 57 -14.84 -0.94 7.21
CA LEU A 57 -14.20 0.19 7.88
C LEU A 57 -14.69 1.50 7.26
N PRO A 58 -14.75 2.59 8.05
CA PRO A 58 -15.11 3.89 7.51
C PRO A 58 -14.07 4.36 6.50
N ALA A 59 -14.52 5.16 5.54
CA ALA A 59 -13.62 5.80 4.60
C ALA A 59 -12.64 6.72 5.32
N THR A 60 -11.39 6.72 4.87
CA THR A 60 -10.33 7.57 5.41
C THR A 60 -9.64 8.33 4.30
N VAL A 61 -9.11 9.50 4.63
CA VAL A 61 -8.28 10.29 3.72
C VAL A 61 -6.83 10.13 4.13
N TRP A 62 -6.01 9.77 3.16
CA TRP A 62 -4.58 9.57 3.32
C TRP A 62 -3.82 10.68 2.60
N THR A 63 -2.78 11.20 3.23
CA THR A 63 -1.93 12.24 2.67
C THR A 63 -0.52 11.69 2.48
N VAL A 64 0.02 11.82 1.29
CA VAL A 64 1.40 11.40 1.00
C VAL A 64 2.38 12.30 1.75
N SER A 65 3.16 11.73 2.64
CA SER A 65 4.14 12.44 3.48
C SER A 65 5.57 12.28 2.98
N ASP A 66 5.86 11.23 2.21
CA ASP A 66 7.18 10.96 1.64
C ASP A 66 6.99 10.23 0.31
N LEU A 67 7.80 10.56 -0.68
CA LEU A 67 7.81 9.86 -1.96
C LEU A 67 9.16 10.03 -2.64
N VAL A 68 9.78 8.91 -2.99
CA VAL A 68 10.96 8.85 -3.85
C VAL A 68 10.59 7.97 -5.03
N GLU A 69 10.55 8.58 -6.22
CA GLU A 69 10.11 7.93 -7.46
C GLU A 69 10.90 6.64 -7.70
N GLY A 70 10.18 5.55 -7.95
CA GLY A 70 10.77 4.24 -8.22
C GLY A 70 11.22 3.47 -6.98
N GLU A 71 11.16 4.07 -5.78
CA GLU A 71 11.71 3.47 -4.56
C GLU A 71 10.66 3.27 -3.47
N ARG A 72 9.96 4.35 -3.08
CA ARG A 72 9.05 4.28 -1.94
C ARG A 72 8.05 5.43 -1.92
N PHE A 73 6.93 5.20 -1.25
CA PHE A 73 6.08 6.27 -0.77
C PHE A 73 5.42 5.90 0.55
N THR A 74 5.13 6.92 1.35
CA THR A 74 4.45 6.79 2.63
C THR A 74 3.28 7.75 2.66
N TRP A 75 2.14 7.30 3.15
CA TRP A 75 1.02 8.17 3.44
C TRP A 75 0.53 7.98 4.86
N THR A 76 -0.13 9.00 5.36
CA THR A 76 -0.64 9.02 6.73
C THR A 76 -2.12 9.38 6.75
N SER A 77 -2.82 8.84 7.73
CA SER A 77 -4.22 9.15 8.00
C SER A 77 -4.40 9.41 9.49
N THR A 78 -5.13 10.47 9.83
CA THR A 78 -5.39 10.83 11.21
C THR A 78 -6.89 10.86 11.44
N GLY A 79 -7.35 10.09 12.40
CA GLY A 79 -8.71 10.08 12.91
C GLY A 79 -8.72 10.36 14.40
N PRO A 80 -9.91 10.47 15.05
CA PRO A 80 -10.00 10.70 16.49
C PRO A 80 -9.30 9.59 17.28
N GLY A 81 -8.22 9.94 17.98
CA GLY A 81 -7.45 9.01 18.81
C GLY A 81 -6.64 7.97 18.05
N VAL A 82 -6.53 8.07 16.72
CA VAL A 82 -5.75 7.13 15.90
C VAL A 82 -4.94 7.90 14.85
N HIS A 83 -3.67 7.57 14.76
CA HIS A 83 -2.79 8.05 13.70
C HIS A 83 -2.17 6.85 13.02
N THR A 84 -2.35 6.73 11.70
CA THR A 84 -1.88 5.59 10.92
C THR A 84 -0.89 6.05 9.87
N ARG A 85 0.22 5.33 9.76
CA ARG A 85 1.25 5.53 8.76
C ARG A 85 1.43 4.25 7.97
N ALA A 86 1.32 4.34 6.65
CA ALA A 86 1.50 3.22 5.74
C ALA A 86 2.66 3.50 4.80
N SER A 87 3.65 2.61 4.80
CA SER A 87 4.85 2.72 3.99
C SER A 87 4.89 1.62 2.93
N HIS A 88 5.36 1.98 1.74
CA HIS A 88 5.46 1.08 0.59
C HIS A 88 6.87 1.24 0.00
N ARG A 89 7.66 0.18 0.03
CA ARG A 89 9.05 0.23 -0.43
C ARG A 89 9.32 -0.87 -1.45
N VAL A 90 9.97 -0.48 -2.55
CA VAL A 90 10.37 -1.39 -3.62
C VAL A 90 11.88 -1.38 -3.72
N VAL A 91 12.49 -2.58 -3.68
CA VAL A 91 13.94 -2.76 -3.79
C VAL A 91 14.20 -3.79 -4.89
N GLY A 92 15.15 -3.50 -5.78
CA GLY A 92 15.58 -4.46 -6.80
C GLY A 92 16.37 -5.62 -6.20
N THR A 93 16.14 -6.83 -6.72
CA THR A 93 16.85 -8.05 -6.35
C THR A 93 17.37 -8.76 -7.61
N ALA A 94 18.21 -9.77 -7.42
CA ALA A 94 18.70 -10.57 -8.54
C ALA A 94 17.56 -11.25 -9.33
N ALA A 95 16.47 -11.62 -8.65
CA ALA A 95 15.31 -12.31 -9.24
C ALA A 95 14.18 -11.38 -9.66
N GLY A 96 14.27 -10.07 -9.38
CA GLY A 96 13.23 -9.10 -9.69
C GLY A 96 13.16 -7.99 -8.66
N SER A 97 12.20 -8.08 -7.75
CA SER A 97 11.96 -7.04 -6.74
C SER A 97 11.56 -7.64 -5.41
N ARG A 98 11.79 -6.87 -4.36
CA ARG A 98 11.25 -7.12 -3.03
C ARG A 98 10.45 -5.91 -2.58
N VAL A 99 9.22 -6.13 -2.16
CA VAL A 99 8.34 -5.08 -1.66
C VAL A 99 8.11 -5.29 -0.17
N THR A 100 8.23 -4.21 0.59
CA THR A 100 7.88 -4.20 2.01
C THR A 100 6.74 -3.22 2.22
N LEU A 101 5.64 -3.72 2.77
CA LEU A 101 4.47 -2.94 3.16
C LEU A 101 4.44 -2.89 4.68
N SER A 102 4.34 -1.69 5.24
CA SER A 102 4.35 -1.48 6.69
C SER A 102 3.20 -0.59 7.10
N ILE A 103 2.49 -1.00 8.14
CA ILE A 103 1.45 -0.20 8.81
C ILE A 103 1.90 0.04 10.23
N ASP A 104 1.87 1.31 10.66
CA ASP A 104 2.14 1.71 12.02
C ASP A 104 0.98 2.55 12.53
N GLN A 105 0.32 2.07 13.59
CA GLN A 105 -0.81 2.76 14.22
C GLN A 105 -0.42 3.21 15.62
N ALA A 106 -0.62 4.50 15.88
CA ALA A 106 -0.36 5.15 17.16
C ALA A 106 -1.61 5.85 17.67
N GLY A 107 -1.58 6.26 18.94
CA GLY A 107 -2.67 6.97 19.60
C GLY A 107 -3.41 6.13 20.63
N VAL A 108 -4.24 6.77 21.44
CA VAL A 108 -4.95 6.12 22.55
C VAL A 108 -5.92 5.06 22.03
N LEU A 109 -6.68 5.37 21.00
CA LEU A 109 -7.63 4.42 20.40
C LEU A 109 -6.90 3.27 19.71
N GLY A 110 -5.76 3.53 19.08
CA GLY A 110 -4.93 2.50 18.48
C GLY A 110 -4.45 1.48 19.49
N ARG A 111 -4.14 1.90 20.72
CA ARG A 111 -3.75 0.99 21.81
C ARG A 111 -4.90 0.13 22.30
N LEU A 112 -6.12 0.71 22.36
CA LEU A 112 -7.30 0.00 22.83
C LEU A 112 -7.85 -1.00 21.82
N VAL A 113 -7.87 -0.64 20.54
CA VAL A 113 -8.48 -1.45 19.48
C VAL A 113 -7.46 -2.22 18.65
N GLY A 114 -6.16 -1.93 18.79
CA GLY A 114 -5.09 -2.61 18.06
C GLY A 114 -5.14 -4.13 18.16
N PRO A 115 -5.34 -4.73 19.36
CA PRO A 115 -5.48 -6.18 19.49
C PRO A 115 -6.66 -6.75 18.73
N LEU A 116 -7.77 -6.00 18.60
CA LEU A 116 -8.96 -6.43 17.86
C LEU A 116 -8.79 -6.29 16.35
N TYR A 117 -8.16 -5.21 15.89
CA TYR A 117 -8.02 -4.91 14.47
C TYR A 117 -6.66 -5.32 13.88
N GLY A 118 -5.70 -5.72 14.72
CA GLY A 118 -4.36 -6.12 14.27
C GLY A 118 -4.38 -7.27 13.29
N GLY A 119 -5.20 -8.29 13.55
CA GLY A 119 -5.36 -9.44 12.65
C GLY A 119 -6.01 -9.05 11.32
N LEU A 120 -7.01 -8.17 11.36
CA LEU A 120 -7.68 -7.68 10.15
C LEU A 120 -6.73 -6.81 9.32
N THR A 121 -5.98 -5.93 9.96
CA THR A 121 -4.99 -5.08 9.29
C THR A 121 -3.92 -5.94 8.60
N ARG A 122 -3.38 -6.93 9.30
CA ARG A 122 -2.39 -7.86 8.71
C ARG A 122 -2.97 -8.58 7.50
N ARG A 123 -4.19 -9.07 7.60
CA ARG A 123 -4.86 -9.76 6.51
C ARG A 123 -5.00 -8.88 5.28
N TYR A 124 -5.41 -7.62 5.46
CA TYR A 124 -5.55 -6.67 4.35
C TYR A 124 -4.20 -6.34 3.70
N VAL A 125 -3.16 -6.16 4.50
CA VAL A 125 -1.81 -5.89 3.98
C VAL A 125 -1.27 -7.12 3.23
N GLU A 126 -1.51 -8.32 3.72
CA GLU A 126 -1.13 -9.57 3.02
C GLU A 126 -1.88 -9.73 1.69
N MET A 127 -3.16 -9.38 1.64
CA MET A 127 -3.95 -9.38 0.40
C MET A 127 -3.38 -8.37 -0.61
N GLU A 128 -3.01 -7.18 -0.14
CA GLU A 128 -2.40 -6.15 -0.96
C GLU A 128 -1.06 -6.62 -1.53
N ALA A 129 -0.22 -7.22 -0.70
CA ALA A 129 1.07 -7.78 -1.13
C ALA A 129 0.89 -8.87 -2.19
N ALA A 130 -0.03 -9.80 -1.97
CA ALA A 130 -0.32 -10.90 -2.91
C ALA A 130 -0.88 -10.37 -4.24
N GLY A 131 -1.78 -9.40 -4.18
CA GLY A 131 -2.36 -8.77 -5.36
C GLY A 131 -1.33 -7.98 -6.16
N LEU A 132 -0.48 -7.24 -5.48
CA LEU A 132 0.62 -6.49 -6.11
C LEU A 132 1.57 -7.44 -6.84
N LYS A 133 1.94 -8.55 -6.19
CA LYS A 133 2.79 -9.58 -6.80
C LYS A 133 2.16 -10.13 -8.07
N GLN A 134 0.91 -10.56 -8.01
CA GLN A 134 0.21 -11.14 -9.15
C GLN A 134 0.08 -10.14 -10.30
N ARG A 135 -0.30 -8.92 -10.02
CA ARG A 135 -0.48 -7.86 -11.03
C ARG A 135 0.85 -7.49 -11.68
N SER A 136 1.90 -7.34 -10.89
CA SER A 136 3.23 -6.97 -11.38
C SER A 136 3.82 -8.07 -12.25
N GLU A 137 3.71 -9.32 -11.83
CA GLU A 137 4.22 -10.47 -12.60
C GLU A 137 3.47 -10.65 -13.92
N SER A 138 2.16 -10.37 -13.94
CA SER A 138 1.34 -10.41 -15.16
C SER A 138 1.68 -9.26 -16.12
N SER A 139 2.17 -8.15 -15.59
CA SER A 139 2.52 -6.95 -16.36
C SER A 139 3.97 -6.96 -16.83
N ALA A 140 4.81 -7.83 -16.27
CA ALA A 140 6.22 -7.92 -16.65
C ALA A 140 6.36 -8.43 -18.08
N PRO A 141 7.35 -7.91 -18.85
CA PRO A 141 7.67 -8.47 -20.17
C PRO A 141 8.03 -9.93 -20.02
N GLN A 142 7.35 -10.81 -20.79
CA GLN A 142 7.72 -12.22 -20.84
C GLN A 142 9.03 -12.33 -21.61
N THR A 143 10.10 -12.70 -20.91
CA THR A 143 11.31 -13.16 -21.60
C THR A 143 10.98 -14.51 -22.24
N ARG A 144 10.82 -14.52 -23.54
CA ARG A 144 10.80 -15.80 -24.27
C ARG A 144 12.17 -16.47 -24.12
N PRO A 145 12.18 -17.77 -23.79
CA PRO A 145 13.45 -18.49 -23.78
C PRO A 145 14.13 -18.52 -25.14
#